data_74c0697fef9c6674bba80bcd5a43c6fc
#
_entry.id   74c0697fef9c6674bba80bcd5a43c6fc
#
_cell.length_a   1.000
_cell.length_b   1.000
_cell.length_c   1.000
_cell.angle_alpha   90.00
_cell.angle_beta   90.00
_cell.angle_gamma   90.00
#
_symmetry.space_group_name_H-M   'P 1'
#
loop_
_entity.id
_entity.type
_entity.pdbx_description
1 polymer ?
#
loop_
_entity_poly.entity_id
_entity_poly.type
_entity_poly.pdbx_seq_one_letter_code
_entity_poly.pdbx_strand_id
1 'polypeptide(L)'
;MKDEESIEEMMRQVRRLEIRARRLASETFSGEYHSSFKGAGLDFDEFREYQPGDEIRFIDWNVTARMQETYIRKFKEERELSVIIVVDISGSTDFGSERLSKRERAAELTALMGFSARYNGDKVGLLLFSKGPDLYLPPRKGGKNVIRAIREVLTTKPEDPTTSISSACEFLHQSLKRKSLIFFISDFIDWGFEKTLGSLAQQHDVVALSLIDPLEQSIPAVGKVQFKDPESGFSAVVNTSNPNAQMGLSKLSRRYR
;
A
#
# COMPACT_ATOMS: atom_id res chain seq x y z
N MET A 1 -18.06 -22.58 17.61
CA MET A 1 -16.80 -23.33 17.81
C MET A 1 -15.82 -23.18 16.64
N LYS A 2 -16.10 -23.65 15.39
CA LYS A 2 -15.16 -23.45 14.26
C LYS A 2 -14.92 -21.95 13.92
N ASP A 3 -15.93 -21.12 14.01
CA ASP A 3 -15.82 -19.68 13.72
C ASP A 3 -15.07 -18.91 14.82
N GLU A 4 -15.20 -19.30 16.07
CA GLU A 4 -14.48 -18.70 17.19
C GLU A 4 -12.98 -19.05 17.16
N GLU A 5 -12.61 -20.28 16.86
CA GLU A 5 -11.22 -20.70 16.67
C GLU A 5 -10.57 -19.96 15.49
N SER A 6 -11.30 -19.75 14.40
CA SER A 6 -10.85 -18.98 13.23
C SER A 6 -10.59 -17.50 13.57
N ILE A 7 -11.48 -16.90 14.37
CA ILE A 7 -11.32 -15.50 14.81
C ILE A 7 -10.11 -15.32 15.74
N GLU A 8 -9.91 -16.25 16.68
CA GLU A 8 -8.75 -16.22 17.58
C GLU A 8 -7.42 -16.39 16.83
N GLU A 9 -7.37 -17.31 15.86
CA GLU A 9 -6.18 -17.51 15.03
C GLU A 9 -5.85 -16.26 14.22
N MET A 10 -6.85 -15.65 13.59
CA MET A 10 -6.72 -14.40 12.87
C MET A 10 -6.25 -13.26 13.78
N MET A 11 -6.82 -13.12 14.97
CA MET A 11 -6.39 -12.09 15.92
C MET A 11 -4.95 -12.31 16.40
N ARG A 12 -4.52 -13.56 16.55
CA ARG A 12 -3.12 -13.90 16.82
C ARG A 12 -2.22 -13.52 15.66
N GLN A 13 -2.64 -13.77 14.43
CA GLN A 13 -1.90 -13.39 13.22
C GLN A 13 -1.74 -11.87 13.11
N VAL A 14 -2.82 -11.10 13.25
CA VAL A 14 -2.80 -9.62 13.26
C VAL A 14 -1.84 -9.09 14.33
N ARG A 15 -1.88 -9.66 15.53
CA ARG A 15 -1.00 -9.23 16.63
C ARG A 15 0.48 -9.53 16.37
N ARG A 16 0.80 -10.66 15.75
CA ARG A 16 2.17 -11.00 15.31
C ARG A 16 2.66 -10.00 14.26
N LEU A 17 1.81 -9.69 13.26
CA LEU A 17 2.12 -8.71 12.23
C LEU A 17 2.33 -7.31 12.82
N GLU A 18 1.50 -6.90 13.77
CA GLU A 18 1.63 -5.63 14.49
C GLU A 18 3.00 -5.52 15.18
N ILE A 19 3.38 -6.53 15.97
CA ILE A 19 4.65 -6.52 16.71
C ILE A 19 5.83 -6.46 15.76
N ARG A 20 5.82 -7.29 14.71
CA ARG A 20 6.90 -7.36 13.72
C ARG A 20 7.03 -6.06 12.92
N ALA A 21 5.90 -5.53 12.44
CA ALA A 21 5.88 -4.29 11.67
C ALA A 21 6.30 -3.08 12.49
N ARG A 22 5.88 -2.97 13.75
CA ARG A 22 6.33 -1.90 14.66
C ARG A 22 7.83 -1.93 14.86
N ARG A 23 8.42 -3.12 15.07
CA ARG A 23 9.86 -3.27 15.23
C ARG A 23 10.61 -2.86 13.97
N LEU A 24 10.21 -3.38 12.80
CA LEU A 24 10.82 -3.03 11.53
C LEU A 24 10.68 -1.53 11.22
N ALA A 25 9.51 -0.95 11.45
CA ALA A 25 9.29 0.48 11.25
C ALA A 25 10.22 1.34 12.13
N SER A 26 10.42 0.96 13.41
CA SER A 26 11.34 1.69 14.29
C SER A 26 12.82 1.52 13.91
N GLU A 27 13.22 0.37 13.38
CA GLU A 27 14.61 0.07 13.00
C GLU A 27 14.97 0.67 11.63
N THR A 28 14.06 0.63 10.67
CA THR A 28 14.34 0.99 9.26
C THR A 28 14.08 2.46 8.95
N PHE A 29 13.11 3.10 9.61
CA PHE A 29 12.62 4.43 9.21
C PHE A 29 13.00 5.57 10.17
N SER A 30 13.93 5.34 11.10
CA SER A 30 14.38 6.39 12.03
C SER A 30 15.25 7.49 11.39
N GLY A 31 15.59 7.40 10.11
CA GLY A 31 16.58 8.29 9.50
C GLY A 31 16.22 9.00 8.19
N GLU A 32 15.53 8.40 7.23
CA GLU A 32 15.56 8.92 5.85
C GLU A 32 14.22 9.06 5.10
N TYR A 33 13.11 8.64 5.66
CA TYR A 33 11.82 8.70 4.94
C TYR A 33 11.33 10.15 4.70
N HIS A 34 11.77 11.10 5.50
CA HIS A 34 11.35 12.51 5.40
C HIS A 34 11.86 13.26 4.16
N SER A 35 12.89 12.76 3.46
CA SER A 35 13.54 13.53 2.40
C SER A 35 12.91 13.40 1.01
N SER A 36 12.19 12.30 0.74
CA SER A 36 11.73 11.98 -0.62
C SER A 36 10.31 12.47 -0.95
N PHE A 37 9.47 12.70 0.06
CA PHE A 37 8.06 13.07 -0.13
C PHE A 37 7.74 14.42 0.54
N LYS A 38 8.26 15.51 -0.02
CA LYS A 38 7.97 16.88 0.47
C LYS A 38 6.65 17.40 -0.05
N GLY A 39 5.76 17.70 0.84
CA GLY A 39 4.51 18.34 0.58
C GLY A 39 4.47 19.80 1.15
N ALA A 40 3.55 20.79 0.74
CA ALA A 40 3.53 22.24 1.11
C ALA A 40 2.57 22.57 2.26
N GLY A 41 2.99 22.53 3.50
CA GLY A 41 2.41 23.12 4.70
C GLY A 41 3.52 23.70 5.54
N LEU A 42 3.38 24.93 5.95
CA LEU A 42 4.34 25.60 6.81
C LEU A 42 3.72 25.71 8.19
N ASP A 43 4.17 24.90 9.15
CA ASP A 43 3.85 25.09 10.56
C ASP A 43 4.93 25.93 11.22
N PHE A 44 4.50 26.83 12.12
CA PHE A 44 5.42 27.66 12.89
C PHE A 44 6.29 26.78 13.79
N ASP A 45 7.62 26.88 13.65
CA ASP A 45 8.59 26.12 14.46
C ASP A 45 9.10 26.98 15.62
N GLU A 46 9.79 28.07 15.29
CA GLU A 46 10.43 28.95 16.29
C GLU A 46 10.65 30.35 15.72
N PHE A 47 10.93 31.31 16.60
CA PHE A 47 11.51 32.60 16.24
C PHE A 47 13.04 32.50 16.28
N ARG A 48 13.71 32.98 15.24
CA ARG A 48 15.15 33.20 15.27
C ARG A 48 15.51 34.58 14.79
N GLU A 49 16.70 35.05 15.14
CA GLU A 49 17.22 36.29 14.64
C GLU A 49 17.36 36.27 13.10
N TYR A 50 17.04 37.42 12.51
CA TYR A 50 17.18 37.63 11.07
C TYR A 50 18.65 37.54 10.67
N GLN A 51 18.96 36.86 9.60
CA GLN A 51 20.28 36.81 8.99
C GLN A 51 20.21 37.40 7.56
N PRO A 52 21.27 38.12 7.09
CA PRO A 52 21.31 38.58 5.72
C PRO A 52 21.10 37.45 4.72
N GLY A 53 20.07 37.59 3.88
CA GLY A 53 19.63 36.56 2.93
C GLY A 53 18.29 35.92 3.27
N ASP A 54 17.75 36.15 4.46
CA ASP A 54 16.40 35.68 4.82
C ASP A 54 15.33 36.53 4.11
N GLU A 55 14.20 35.86 3.80
CA GLU A 55 13.07 36.53 3.16
C GLU A 55 12.35 37.47 4.13
N ILE A 56 12.28 38.77 3.80
CA ILE A 56 11.68 39.83 4.62
C ILE A 56 10.22 39.55 4.98
N ARG A 57 9.47 38.81 4.13
CA ARG A 57 8.07 38.44 4.40
C ARG A 57 7.87 37.56 5.65
N PHE A 58 8.91 36.92 6.15
CA PHE A 58 8.85 36.08 7.36
C PHE A 58 9.23 36.85 8.63
N ILE A 59 9.56 38.16 8.56
CA ILE A 59 9.80 38.96 9.74
C ILE A 59 8.52 39.10 10.57
N ASP A 60 8.62 38.77 11.87
CA ASP A 60 7.55 39.04 12.83
C ASP A 60 7.79 40.44 13.48
N TRP A 61 7.05 41.41 13.01
CA TRP A 61 7.17 42.78 13.48
C TRP A 61 6.76 42.94 14.95
N ASN A 62 5.87 42.07 15.48
CA ASN A 62 5.45 42.14 16.88
C ASN A 62 6.55 41.63 17.82
N VAL A 63 7.25 40.58 17.47
CA VAL A 63 8.37 40.04 18.24
C VAL A 63 9.55 40.95 18.11
N THR A 64 9.89 41.43 16.91
CA THR A 64 10.93 42.39 16.62
C THR A 64 10.79 43.65 17.47
N ALA A 65 9.57 44.20 17.56
CA ALA A 65 9.31 45.39 18.37
C ALA A 65 9.52 45.21 19.88
N ARG A 66 9.38 43.97 20.37
CA ARG A 66 9.55 43.63 21.80
C ARG A 66 11.00 43.31 22.16
N MET A 67 11.72 42.71 21.24
CA MET A 67 13.07 42.16 21.48
C MET A 67 14.19 43.13 21.06
N GLN A 68 13.88 44.23 20.40
CA GLN A 68 14.81 45.22 19.86
C GLN A 68 15.78 44.70 18.79
N GLU A 69 15.59 43.48 18.33
CA GLU A 69 16.34 42.86 17.25
C GLU A 69 15.35 42.21 16.27
N THR A 70 15.75 42.13 14.99
CA THR A 70 14.85 41.61 13.94
C THR A 70 14.72 40.12 14.06
N TYR A 71 13.49 39.61 14.28
CA TYR A 71 13.17 38.21 14.34
C TYR A 71 12.36 37.77 13.14
N ILE A 72 12.67 36.56 12.63
CA ILE A 72 11.88 35.88 11.61
C ILE A 72 11.15 34.71 12.21
N ARG A 73 10.00 34.40 11.64
CA ARG A 73 9.30 33.15 11.88
C ARG A 73 9.96 32.03 11.05
N LYS A 74 10.57 31.09 11.72
CA LYS A 74 11.02 29.86 11.08
C LYS A 74 9.85 28.91 11.02
N PHE A 75 9.56 28.44 9.84
CA PHE A 75 8.51 27.45 9.63
C PHE A 75 9.17 26.11 9.38
N LYS A 76 8.69 25.08 10.08
CA LYS A 76 9.04 23.70 9.79
C LYS A 76 7.97 23.13 8.88
N GLU A 77 8.39 22.52 7.81
CA GLU A 77 7.50 21.86 6.89
C GLU A 77 7.07 20.50 7.50
N GLU A 78 6.17 20.55 8.49
CA GLU A 78 5.50 19.36 8.99
C GLU A 78 4.24 19.13 8.17
N ARG A 79 4.28 18.17 7.30
CA ARG A 79 3.14 17.74 6.52
C ARG A 79 2.71 16.36 6.93
N GLU A 80 1.50 16.31 7.48
CA GLU A 80 0.75 15.06 7.56
C GLU A 80 0.45 14.56 6.16
N LEU A 81 1.16 13.53 5.74
CA LEU A 81 0.83 12.85 4.50
C LEU A 81 -0.42 11.97 4.71
N SER A 82 -1.18 11.81 3.66
CA SER A 82 -2.18 10.77 3.58
C SER A 82 -1.58 9.59 2.84
N VAL A 83 -1.39 8.49 3.53
CA VAL A 83 -0.91 7.22 2.98
C VAL A 83 -2.10 6.34 2.72
N ILE A 84 -2.33 5.97 1.47
CA ILE A 84 -3.42 5.07 1.06
C ILE A 84 -2.80 3.74 0.65
N ILE A 85 -3.21 2.67 1.30
CA ILE A 85 -2.82 1.32 0.94
C ILE A 85 -3.95 0.72 0.10
N VAL A 86 -3.66 0.37 -1.13
CA VAL A 86 -4.60 -0.21 -2.09
C VAL A 86 -4.24 -1.66 -2.25
N VAL A 87 -5.14 -2.55 -1.92
CA VAL A 87 -4.89 -4.00 -1.92
C VAL A 87 -5.88 -4.71 -2.80
N ASP A 88 -5.36 -5.45 -3.74
CA ASP A 88 -6.08 -6.41 -4.54
C ASP A 88 -6.51 -7.60 -3.67
N ILE A 89 -7.81 -7.90 -3.69
CA ILE A 89 -8.40 -9.04 -2.97
C ILE A 89 -9.14 -9.99 -3.91
N SER A 90 -8.86 -9.91 -5.23
CA SER A 90 -9.39 -10.84 -6.23
C SER A 90 -9.03 -12.30 -5.93
N GLY A 91 -9.63 -13.22 -6.65
CA GLY A 91 -9.43 -14.67 -6.47
C GLY A 91 -7.98 -15.11 -6.60
N SER A 92 -7.17 -14.42 -7.44
CA SER A 92 -5.76 -14.72 -7.65
C SER A 92 -4.90 -14.51 -6.39
N THR A 93 -5.33 -13.67 -5.44
CA THR A 93 -4.59 -13.34 -4.23
C THR A 93 -4.67 -14.41 -3.14
N ASP A 94 -5.65 -15.30 -3.18
CA ASP A 94 -5.77 -16.43 -2.24
C ASP A 94 -4.75 -17.55 -2.54
N PHE A 95 -4.09 -17.48 -3.70
CA PHE A 95 -3.04 -18.42 -4.07
C PHE A 95 -1.73 -18.17 -3.31
N GLY A 96 -1.04 -19.27 -2.96
CA GLY A 96 0.30 -19.26 -2.40
C GLY A 96 0.90 -20.64 -2.43
N SER A 97 2.09 -20.77 -3.02
CA SER A 97 2.86 -22.03 -3.10
C SER A 97 3.82 -22.21 -1.92
N GLU A 98 4.07 -21.14 -1.18
CA GLU A 98 4.88 -21.15 0.01
C GLU A 98 4.02 -21.15 1.29
N ARG A 99 4.62 -20.75 2.41
CA ARG A 99 3.97 -20.72 3.73
C ARG A 99 2.80 -19.72 3.82
N LEU A 100 2.84 -18.66 3.03
CA LEU A 100 1.86 -17.59 3.04
C LEU A 100 1.26 -17.40 1.64
N SER A 101 -0.04 -17.14 1.58
CA SER A 101 -0.71 -16.69 0.36
C SER A 101 -0.30 -15.27 -0.01
N LYS A 102 -0.57 -14.84 -1.27
CA LYS A 102 -0.38 -13.45 -1.69
C LYS A 102 -1.16 -12.49 -0.79
N ARG A 103 -2.38 -12.86 -0.39
CA ARG A 103 -3.22 -12.08 0.52
C ARG A 103 -2.59 -11.88 1.90
N GLU A 104 -2.01 -12.94 2.47
CA GLU A 104 -1.29 -12.84 3.74
C GLU A 104 -0.03 -11.98 3.60
N ARG A 105 0.67 -12.05 2.46
CA ARG A 105 1.79 -11.16 2.13
C ARG A 105 1.33 -9.70 2.00
N ALA A 106 0.18 -9.46 1.35
CA ALA A 106 -0.42 -8.12 1.28
C ALA A 106 -0.75 -7.57 2.67
N ALA A 107 -1.22 -8.42 3.59
CA ALA A 107 -1.45 -8.02 4.99
C ALA A 107 -0.15 -7.69 5.74
N GLU A 108 0.95 -8.43 5.50
CA GLU A 108 2.28 -8.10 6.03
C GLU A 108 2.77 -6.74 5.53
N LEU A 109 2.65 -6.47 4.23
CA LEU A 109 3.01 -5.18 3.63
C LEU A 109 2.12 -4.05 4.16
N THR A 110 0.80 -4.29 4.27
CA THR A 110 -0.14 -3.34 4.86
C THR A 110 0.24 -2.98 6.30
N ALA A 111 0.65 -3.96 7.09
CA ALA A 111 1.13 -3.72 8.45
C ALA A 111 2.42 -2.89 8.46
N LEU A 112 3.39 -3.24 7.62
CA LEU A 112 4.67 -2.53 7.55
C LEU A 112 4.47 -1.07 7.13
N MET A 113 3.78 -0.81 6.02
CA MET A 113 3.52 0.54 5.50
C MET A 113 2.65 1.35 6.46
N GLY A 114 1.59 0.72 7.01
CA GLY A 114 0.68 1.39 7.93
C GLY A 114 1.33 1.79 9.27
N PHE A 115 2.18 0.94 9.85
CA PHE A 115 2.88 1.30 11.07
C PHE A 115 4.04 2.27 10.81
N SER A 116 4.72 2.21 9.65
CA SER A 116 5.71 3.20 9.23
C SER A 116 5.08 4.58 9.08
N ALA A 117 3.97 4.69 8.36
CA ALA A 117 3.23 5.94 8.21
C ALA A 117 2.75 6.49 9.57
N ARG A 118 2.23 5.61 10.44
CA ARG A 118 1.84 6.00 11.79
C ARG A 118 3.02 6.52 12.62
N TYR A 119 4.19 5.89 12.53
CA TYR A 119 5.39 6.33 13.25
C TYR A 119 5.77 7.76 12.86
N ASN A 120 5.60 8.12 11.59
CA ASN A 120 5.83 9.46 11.05
C ASN A 120 4.68 10.46 11.32
N GLY A 121 3.63 10.07 12.05
CA GLY A 121 2.48 10.92 12.33
C GLY A 121 1.46 11.04 11.20
N ASP A 122 1.62 10.27 10.11
CA ASP A 122 0.78 10.32 8.92
C ASP A 122 -0.59 9.67 9.11
N LYS A 123 -1.52 10.01 8.21
CA LYS A 123 -2.84 9.40 8.13
C LYS A 123 -2.78 8.16 7.24
N VAL A 124 -3.40 7.07 7.68
CA VAL A 124 -3.45 5.81 6.92
C VAL A 124 -4.87 5.53 6.49
N GLY A 125 -5.07 5.28 5.19
CA GLY A 125 -6.31 4.79 4.59
C GLY A 125 -6.08 3.44 3.93
N LEU A 126 -7.17 2.74 3.61
CA LEU A 126 -7.17 1.45 2.90
C LEU A 126 -8.24 1.46 1.83
N LEU A 127 -7.91 0.95 0.66
CA LEU A 127 -8.87 0.52 -0.36
C LEU A 127 -8.63 -0.96 -0.64
N LEU A 128 -9.65 -1.78 -0.43
CA LEU A 128 -9.69 -3.14 -0.95
C LEU A 128 -10.49 -3.13 -2.24
N PHE A 129 -10.00 -3.83 -3.24
CA PHE A 129 -10.65 -3.92 -4.53
C PHE A 129 -10.53 -5.32 -5.15
N SER A 130 -11.49 -5.63 -5.98
CA SER A 130 -11.52 -6.76 -6.90
C SER A 130 -11.97 -6.24 -8.27
N LYS A 131 -13.10 -6.64 -8.79
CA LYS A 131 -13.72 -6.02 -9.98
C LYS A 131 -14.06 -4.55 -9.80
N GLY A 132 -14.25 -4.13 -8.56
CA GLY A 132 -14.55 -2.78 -8.14
C GLY A 132 -14.02 -2.51 -6.73
N PRO A 133 -14.33 -1.35 -6.13
CA PRO A 133 -14.01 -1.04 -4.75
C PRO A 133 -14.90 -1.84 -3.80
N ASP A 134 -14.33 -2.81 -3.08
CA ASP A 134 -15.04 -3.64 -2.10
C ASP A 134 -15.14 -2.97 -0.72
N LEU A 135 -14.07 -2.30 -0.29
CA LEU A 135 -14.03 -1.60 1.01
C LEU A 135 -13.12 -0.38 0.95
N TYR A 136 -13.61 0.76 1.42
CA TYR A 136 -12.78 1.95 1.59
C TYR A 136 -12.77 2.43 3.04
N LEU A 137 -11.57 2.52 3.61
CA LEU A 137 -11.31 3.17 4.89
C LEU A 137 -10.62 4.51 4.62
N PRO A 138 -11.27 5.64 4.87
CA PRO A 138 -10.66 6.94 4.65
C PRO A 138 -9.43 7.16 5.56
N PRO A 139 -8.44 7.95 5.11
CA PRO A 139 -7.21 8.16 5.86
C PRO A 139 -7.45 8.81 7.21
N ARG A 140 -7.02 8.15 8.29
CA ARG A 140 -7.14 8.59 9.67
C ARG A 140 -5.86 8.34 10.44
N LYS A 141 -5.60 9.16 11.46
CA LYS A 141 -4.49 8.94 12.42
C LYS A 141 -4.80 7.79 13.38
N GLY A 142 -3.74 7.18 13.87
CA GLY A 142 -3.77 6.26 15.00
C GLY A 142 -3.69 4.78 14.65
N GLY A 143 -3.13 4.02 15.60
CA GLY A 143 -2.84 2.59 15.40
C GLY A 143 -4.07 1.70 15.28
N LYS A 144 -5.21 2.10 15.84
CA LYS A 144 -6.46 1.35 15.70
C LYS A 144 -6.91 1.24 14.24
N ASN A 145 -6.66 2.31 13.44
CA ASN A 145 -6.99 2.31 12.03
C ASN A 145 -6.09 1.36 11.23
N VAL A 146 -4.79 1.30 11.55
CA VAL A 146 -3.84 0.35 10.93
C VAL A 146 -4.23 -1.10 11.25
N ILE A 147 -4.52 -1.39 12.52
CA ILE A 147 -4.95 -2.75 12.93
C ILE A 147 -6.24 -3.15 12.21
N ARG A 148 -7.20 -2.21 12.09
CA ARG A 148 -8.41 -2.43 11.32
C ARG A 148 -8.09 -2.73 9.85
N ALA A 149 -7.21 -1.95 9.22
CA ALA A 149 -6.81 -2.17 7.83
C ALA A 149 -6.23 -3.59 7.62
N ILE A 150 -5.32 -4.03 8.50
CA ILE A 150 -4.73 -5.38 8.43
C ILE A 150 -5.82 -6.46 8.54
N ARG A 151 -6.75 -6.30 9.48
CA ARG A 151 -7.86 -7.22 9.65
C ARG A 151 -8.73 -7.30 8.41
N GLU A 152 -9.12 -6.15 7.86
CA GLU A 152 -9.96 -6.09 6.66
C GLU A 152 -9.28 -6.77 5.45
N VAL A 153 -7.97 -6.60 5.25
CA VAL A 153 -7.21 -7.32 4.21
C VAL A 153 -7.36 -8.84 4.37
N LEU A 154 -7.32 -9.36 5.58
CA LEU A 154 -7.38 -10.80 5.85
C LEU A 154 -8.80 -11.38 5.78
N THR A 155 -9.84 -10.57 6.05
CA THR A 155 -11.21 -11.08 6.29
C THR A 155 -12.22 -10.70 5.22
N THR A 156 -12.00 -9.58 4.52
CA THR A 156 -12.96 -9.14 3.50
C THR A 156 -12.93 -10.11 2.32
N LYS A 157 -14.08 -10.59 1.93
CA LYS A 157 -14.24 -11.42 0.72
C LYS A 157 -14.65 -10.51 -0.43
N PRO A 158 -14.10 -10.70 -1.64
CA PRO A 158 -14.51 -9.93 -2.80
C PRO A 158 -15.97 -10.26 -3.16
N GLU A 159 -16.70 -9.27 -3.62
CA GLU A 159 -18.06 -9.49 -4.18
C GLU A 159 -17.98 -10.23 -5.52
N ASP A 160 -16.97 -9.92 -6.32
CA ASP A 160 -16.67 -10.58 -7.59
C ASP A 160 -15.17 -10.95 -7.60
N PRO A 161 -14.78 -12.21 -7.87
CA PRO A 161 -13.39 -12.65 -7.79
C PRO A 161 -12.47 -12.10 -8.89
N THR A 162 -13.01 -11.43 -9.92
CA THR A 162 -12.22 -10.85 -11.02
C THR A 162 -11.51 -9.57 -10.59
N THR A 163 -10.48 -9.16 -11.32
CA THR A 163 -9.67 -7.98 -11.02
C THR A 163 -9.99 -6.83 -11.96
N SER A 164 -10.05 -5.58 -11.44
CA SER A 164 -10.05 -4.35 -12.24
C SER A 164 -9.26 -3.24 -11.54
N ILE A 165 -8.01 -3.09 -11.93
CA ILE A 165 -7.12 -2.03 -11.45
C ILE A 165 -7.63 -0.66 -11.90
N SER A 166 -8.19 -0.56 -13.12
CA SER A 166 -8.78 0.68 -13.62
C SER A 166 -9.89 1.20 -12.73
N SER A 167 -10.79 0.32 -12.27
CA SER A 167 -11.89 0.68 -11.37
C SER A 167 -11.40 1.22 -10.03
N ALA A 168 -10.36 0.59 -9.46
CA ALA A 168 -9.72 1.06 -8.23
C ALA A 168 -9.08 2.45 -8.42
N CYS A 169 -8.39 2.68 -9.54
CA CYS A 169 -7.79 3.98 -9.86
C CYS A 169 -8.84 5.08 -10.03
N GLU A 170 -9.93 4.80 -10.74
CA GLU A 170 -11.06 5.74 -10.93
C GLU A 170 -11.71 6.11 -9.60
N PHE A 171 -11.94 5.14 -8.74
CA PHE A 171 -12.47 5.39 -7.40
C PHE A 171 -11.56 6.30 -6.57
N LEU A 172 -10.24 6.05 -6.58
CA LEU A 172 -9.27 6.88 -5.87
C LEU A 172 -9.23 8.31 -6.42
N HIS A 173 -9.29 8.46 -7.74
CA HIS A 173 -9.32 9.76 -8.40
C HIS A 173 -10.52 10.61 -7.96
N GLN A 174 -11.68 9.98 -7.76
CA GLN A 174 -12.87 10.66 -7.25
C GLN A 174 -12.83 10.92 -5.74
N SER A 175 -12.22 10.01 -4.98
CA SER A 175 -12.24 10.04 -3.51
C SER A 175 -11.16 10.90 -2.90
N LEU A 176 -9.98 11.00 -3.54
CA LEU A 176 -8.82 11.72 -3.03
C LEU A 176 -8.74 13.14 -3.60
N LYS A 177 -8.97 14.14 -2.74
CA LYS A 177 -8.93 15.57 -3.12
C LYS A 177 -7.57 16.23 -2.92
N ARG A 178 -6.64 15.57 -2.25
CA ARG A 178 -5.29 16.09 -1.94
C ARG A 178 -4.24 15.09 -2.35
N LYS A 179 -3.06 15.59 -2.72
CA LYS A 179 -1.92 14.74 -3.02
C LYS A 179 -1.68 13.75 -1.88
N SER A 180 -1.55 12.48 -2.20
CA SER A 180 -1.41 11.37 -1.27
C SER A 180 -0.30 10.45 -1.73
N LEU A 181 0.29 9.69 -0.81
CA LEU A 181 1.18 8.58 -1.13
C LEU A 181 0.33 7.31 -1.21
N ILE A 182 0.37 6.64 -2.35
CA ILE A 182 -0.44 5.45 -2.63
C ILE A 182 0.46 4.24 -2.82
N PHE A 183 0.33 3.24 -1.95
CA PHE A 183 0.93 1.93 -2.14
C PHE A 183 -0.09 1.00 -2.79
N PHE A 184 0.15 0.63 -4.04
CA PHE A 184 -0.73 -0.24 -4.81
C PHE A 184 -0.17 -1.67 -4.78
N ILE A 185 -0.86 -2.60 -4.11
CA ILE A 185 -0.43 -3.99 -3.86
C ILE A 185 -1.33 -4.92 -4.65
N SER A 186 -0.80 -5.56 -5.70
CA SER A 186 -1.49 -6.50 -6.59
C SER A 186 -0.47 -7.38 -7.29
N ASP A 187 -0.89 -8.44 -7.97
CA ASP A 187 -0.05 -9.16 -8.93
C ASP A 187 -0.01 -8.48 -10.31
N PHE A 188 -0.86 -7.45 -10.52
CA PHE A 188 -0.98 -6.67 -11.75
C PHE A 188 -1.33 -7.51 -12.99
N ILE A 189 -2.03 -8.64 -12.78
CA ILE A 189 -2.55 -9.46 -13.87
C ILE A 189 -3.92 -8.92 -14.32
N ASP A 190 -3.89 -7.80 -15.03
CA ASP A 190 -5.06 -7.09 -15.57
C ASP A 190 -4.67 -6.41 -16.87
N TRP A 191 -5.63 -5.86 -17.62
CA TRP A 191 -5.40 -5.26 -18.94
C TRP A 191 -5.96 -3.84 -19.03
N GLY A 192 -5.19 -2.97 -19.69
CA GLY A 192 -5.66 -1.63 -20.05
C GLY A 192 -5.71 -0.62 -18.90
N PHE A 193 -5.12 -0.95 -17.76
CA PHE A 193 -5.07 -0.08 -16.58
C PHE A 193 -3.97 0.99 -16.65
N GLU A 194 -3.03 0.89 -17.57
CA GLU A 194 -1.81 1.71 -17.60
C GLU A 194 -2.15 3.21 -17.71
N LYS A 195 -3.18 3.55 -18.47
CA LYS A 195 -3.63 4.95 -18.64
C LYS A 195 -4.25 5.51 -17.35
N THR A 196 -5.11 4.73 -16.69
CA THR A 196 -5.78 5.15 -15.45
C THR A 196 -4.79 5.23 -14.29
N LEU A 197 -3.88 4.25 -14.17
CA LEU A 197 -2.80 4.28 -13.19
C LEU A 197 -1.83 5.43 -13.45
N GLY A 198 -1.47 5.69 -14.71
CA GLY A 198 -0.64 6.83 -15.10
C GLY A 198 -1.29 8.18 -14.77
N SER A 199 -2.60 8.31 -15.00
CA SER A 199 -3.36 9.51 -14.59
C SER A 199 -3.36 9.71 -13.08
N LEU A 200 -3.53 8.63 -12.29
CA LEU A 200 -3.46 8.67 -10.83
C LEU A 200 -2.06 9.10 -10.36
N ALA A 201 -0.99 8.60 -11.01
CA ALA A 201 0.39 8.92 -10.70
C ALA A 201 0.78 10.37 -11.04
N GLN A 202 0.03 11.07 -11.90
CA GLN A 202 0.23 12.51 -12.13
C GLN A 202 -0.26 13.38 -10.97
N GLN A 203 -1.24 12.89 -10.20
CA GLN A 203 -1.85 13.64 -9.10
C GLN A 203 -1.35 13.20 -7.72
N HIS A 204 -0.89 11.97 -7.60
CA HIS A 204 -0.46 11.34 -6.37
C HIS A 204 0.91 10.67 -6.53
N ASP A 205 1.60 10.43 -5.43
CA ASP A 205 2.83 9.63 -5.45
C ASP A 205 2.45 8.16 -5.36
N VAL A 206 2.60 7.42 -6.46
CA VAL A 206 2.16 6.01 -6.56
C VAL A 206 3.37 5.09 -6.54
N VAL A 207 3.33 4.11 -5.64
CA VAL A 207 4.32 3.02 -5.54
C VAL A 207 3.59 1.71 -5.81
N ALA A 208 3.93 1.05 -6.91
CA ALA A 208 3.39 -0.26 -7.27
C ALA A 208 4.22 -1.38 -6.62
N LEU A 209 3.57 -2.26 -5.85
CA LEU A 209 4.16 -3.41 -5.18
C LEU A 209 3.57 -4.68 -5.78
N SER A 210 4.34 -5.34 -6.64
CA SER A 210 3.90 -6.56 -7.30
C SER A 210 4.11 -7.79 -6.42
N LEU A 211 3.03 -8.55 -6.20
CA LEU A 211 3.02 -9.82 -5.48
C LEU A 211 3.12 -10.98 -6.47
N ILE A 212 4.25 -11.67 -6.45
CA ILE A 212 4.53 -12.77 -7.37
C ILE A 212 4.81 -14.03 -6.55
N ASP A 213 4.11 -15.10 -6.87
CA ASP A 213 4.39 -16.41 -6.28
C ASP A 213 5.48 -17.14 -7.10
N PRO A 214 6.44 -17.83 -6.46
CA PRO A 214 7.49 -18.57 -7.17
C PRO A 214 6.97 -19.59 -8.18
N LEU A 215 5.84 -20.29 -7.92
CA LEU A 215 5.25 -21.24 -8.87
C LEU A 215 4.64 -20.56 -10.09
N GLU A 216 4.24 -19.29 -9.99
CA GLU A 216 3.78 -18.51 -11.16
C GLU A 216 4.93 -18.18 -12.10
N GLN A 217 6.16 -18.14 -11.58
CA GLN A 217 7.36 -17.89 -12.38
C GLN A 217 7.93 -19.15 -13.01
N SER A 218 7.91 -20.26 -12.28
CA SER A 218 8.51 -21.52 -12.70
C SER A 218 7.71 -22.70 -12.19
N ILE A 219 7.01 -23.36 -13.11
CA ILE A 219 6.21 -24.53 -12.80
C ILE A 219 7.11 -25.79 -12.91
N PRO A 220 7.26 -26.59 -11.84
CA PRO A 220 8.10 -27.78 -11.87
C PRO A 220 7.54 -28.86 -12.79
N ALA A 221 8.43 -29.72 -13.34
CA ALA A 221 8.06 -30.85 -14.18
C ALA A 221 7.61 -32.05 -13.32
N VAL A 222 6.35 -32.03 -12.86
CA VAL A 222 5.78 -33.05 -11.94
C VAL A 222 4.70 -33.92 -12.59
N GLY A 223 4.60 -33.91 -13.94
CA GLY A 223 3.62 -34.70 -14.67
C GLY A 223 2.31 -33.95 -14.89
N LYS A 224 1.17 -34.64 -14.81
CA LYS A 224 -0.16 -34.04 -15.02
C LYS A 224 -0.60 -33.26 -13.80
N VAL A 225 -0.84 -31.94 -13.98
CA VAL A 225 -1.32 -31.03 -12.95
C VAL A 225 -2.62 -30.40 -13.42
N GLN A 226 -3.60 -30.33 -12.54
CA GLN A 226 -4.82 -29.58 -12.79
C GLN A 226 -4.60 -28.13 -12.35
N PHE A 227 -4.68 -27.22 -13.28
CA PHE A 227 -4.71 -25.78 -13.03
C PHE A 227 -6.16 -25.34 -12.94
N LYS A 228 -6.46 -24.51 -11.99
CA LYS A 228 -7.75 -23.85 -11.85
C LYS A 228 -7.51 -22.34 -11.77
N ASP A 229 -8.14 -21.61 -12.66
CA ASP A 229 -8.19 -20.16 -12.58
C ASP A 229 -9.16 -19.75 -11.47
N PRO A 230 -8.71 -19.07 -10.42
CA PRO A 230 -9.55 -18.71 -9.28
C PRO A 230 -10.55 -17.61 -9.62
N GLU A 231 -10.35 -16.84 -10.69
CA GLU A 231 -11.23 -15.73 -11.10
C GLU A 231 -12.36 -16.24 -12.00
N SER A 232 -12.05 -16.97 -13.04
CA SER A 232 -13.06 -17.50 -13.98
C SER A 232 -13.62 -18.86 -13.58
N GLY A 233 -12.95 -19.59 -12.67
CA GLY A 233 -13.28 -20.96 -12.30
C GLY A 233 -12.89 -21.99 -13.37
N PHE A 234 -12.32 -21.56 -14.50
CA PHE A 234 -11.86 -22.48 -15.57
C PHE A 234 -10.79 -23.42 -15.05
N SER A 235 -10.85 -24.68 -15.48
CA SER A 235 -9.88 -25.69 -15.07
C SER A 235 -9.31 -26.40 -16.31
N ALA A 236 -8.00 -26.62 -16.34
CA ALA A 236 -7.30 -27.36 -17.37
C ALA A 236 -6.29 -28.34 -16.77
N VAL A 237 -6.18 -29.53 -17.36
CA VAL A 237 -5.13 -30.49 -17.00
C VAL A 237 -3.98 -30.35 -17.98
N VAL A 238 -2.81 -30.01 -17.47
CA VAL A 238 -1.59 -29.80 -18.26
C VAL A 238 -0.52 -30.79 -17.80
N ASN A 239 0.15 -31.43 -18.76
CA ASN A 239 1.32 -32.25 -18.45
C ASN A 239 2.56 -31.35 -18.36
N THR A 240 2.96 -31.00 -17.16
CA THR A 240 4.10 -30.08 -16.90
C THR A 240 5.46 -30.72 -17.23
N SER A 241 5.54 -32.05 -17.46
CA SER A 241 6.76 -32.69 -17.95
C SER A 241 6.92 -32.57 -19.48
N ASN A 242 5.92 -32.05 -20.20
CA ASN A 242 6.03 -31.80 -21.64
C ASN A 242 6.77 -30.49 -21.88
N PRO A 243 7.90 -30.49 -22.64
CA PRO A 243 8.69 -29.28 -22.93
C PRO A 243 7.90 -28.16 -23.59
N ASN A 244 6.96 -28.52 -24.50
CA ASN A 244 6.12 -27.53 -25.17
C ASN A 244 5.13 -26.85 -24.20
N ALA A 245 4.58 -27.61 -23.26
CA ALA A 245 3.71 -27.06 -22.21
C ALA A 245 4.49 -26.14 -21.28
N GLN A 246 5.69 -26.54 -20.85
CA GLN A 246 6.58 -25.68 -20.05
C GLN A 246 6.96 -24.39 -20.77
N MET A 247 7.28 -24.48 -22.05
CA MET A 247 7.60 -23.28 -22.85
C MET A 247 6.38 -22.34 -22.96
N GLY A 248 5.18 -22.89 -23.12
CA GLY A 248 3.93 -22.11 -23.13
C GLY A 248 3.68 -21.42 -21.81
N LEU A 249 3.78 -22.14 -20.68
CA LEU A 249 3.60 -21.59 -19.34
C LEU A 249 4.63 -20.51 -19.01
N SER A 250 5.91 -20.73 -19.36
CA SER A 250 6.97 -19.72 -19.14
C SER A 250 6.79 -18.46 -19.99
N LYS A 251 6.24 -18.57 -21.21
CA LYS A 251 5.89 -17.41 -22.04
C LYS A 251 4.73 -16.61 -21.44
N LEU A 252 3.71 -17.30 -20.92
CA LEU A 252 2.61 -16.64 -20.21
C LEU A 252 3.13 -15.88 -18.98
N SER A 253 3.92 -16.52 -18.13
CA SER A 253 4.51 -15.91 -16.95
C SER A 253 5.35 -14.65 -17.26
N ARG A 254 6.09 -14.63 -18.41
CA ARG A 254 6.87 -13.47 -18.83
C ARG A 254 6.02 -12.33 -19.41
N ARG A 255 4.83 -12.61 -19.89
CA ARG A 255 3.94 -11.59 -20.47
C ARG A 255 3.29 -10.71 -19.40
N TYR A 256 3.22 -11.18 -18.18
CA TYR A 256 2.67 -10.45 -17.03
C TYR A 256 3.76 -9.79 -16.17
N ARG A 257 4.93 -9.57 -16.70
CA ARG A 257 6.04 -8.78 -16.14
C ARG A 257 6.23 -7.49 -16.93
#